data_c2ff7e354744b54e0f79b98e7e1b9be8
#
_entry.id   c2ff7e354744b54e0f79b98e7e1b9be8
#
_cell.length_a   1.000
_cell.length_b   1.000
_cell.length_c   1.000
_cell.angle_alpha   90.00
_cell.angle_beta   90.00
_cell.angle_gamma   90.00
#
_symmetry.space_group_name_H-M   'P 1'
#
loop_
_entity.id
_entity.type
_entity.pdbx_description
1 polymer ?
#
loop_
_entity_poly.entity_id
_entity_poly.type
_entity_poly.pdbx_seq_one_letter_code
_entity_poly.pdbx_strand_id
1 'polypeptide(L)'
;MKKYIKDGIIKTRNQIVLHGTRTIKDKDGKEKEVKTQIINPKEEMLLADGWVEYVTPEPTEEELLSRAKRNKVREIEAYDTSSEVNCFYMQGQPMWLDKSTRAGLMLRFQAEQSMGKTETTLWYGSVMYTLLIDSAMAMLMALEVYASQCYDNTQRHLAEVNALETIEAIESYDYRVGYPEKLEF
;
A
#
# COMPACT_ATOMS: atom_id res chain seq x y z
N MET A 1 22.12 -12.74 -6.72
CA MET A 1 22.25 -13.79 -7.77
C MET A 1 22.58 -13.06 -9.07
N LYS A 2 23.67 -13.47 -9.78
CA LYS A 2 24.07 -12.83 -11.05
C LYS A 2 22.98 -13.01 -12.11
N LYS A 3 22.72 -11.96 -12.86
CA LYS A 3 21.84 -11.95 -14.03
C LYS A 3 22.69 -11.83 -15.30
N TYR A 4 22.18 -12.32 -16.40
CA TYR A 4 22.83 -12.26 -17.71
C TYR A 4 21.83 -11.75 -18.74
N ILE A 5 22.30 -11.01 -19.75
CA ILE A 5 21.50 -10.47 -20.85
C ILE A 5 22.03 -11.00 -22.19
N LYS A 6 21.11 -11.38 -23.07
CA LYS A 6 21.37 -11.70 -24.49
C LYS A 6 20.11 -11.31 -25.28
N ASP A 7 20.30 -10.60 -26.39
CA ASP A 7 19.23 -10.15 -27.28
C ASP A 7 18.08 -9.42 -26.57
N GLY A 8 18.41 -8.60 -25.53
CA GLY A 8 17.45 -7.87 -24.72
C GLY A 8 16.74 -8.69 -23.65
N ILE A 9 17.01 -10.00 -23.56
CA ILE A 9 16.38 -10.90 -22.58
C ILE A 9 17.27 -11.04 -21.36
N ILE A 10 16.77 -10.68 -20.17
CA ILE A 10 17.49 -10.81 -18.91
C ILE A 10 17.03 -12.07 -18.18
N LYS A 11 18.00 -12.94 -17.83
CA LYS A 11 17.76 -14.18 -17.09
C LYS A 11 18.79 -14.39 -16.00
N THR A 12 18.43 -15.15 -14.97
CA THR A 12 19.39 -15.70 -14.02
C THR A 12 20.01 -16.97 -14.61
N ARG A 13 21.21 -17.34 -14.16
CA ARG A 13 21.94 -18.50 -14.66
C ARG A 13 21.13 -19.80 -14.69
N ASN A 14 20.32 -20.05 -13.66
CA ASN A 14 19.48 -21.25 -13.55
C ASN A 14 18.27 -21.26 -14.50
N GLN A 15 17.94 -20.11 -15.11
CA GLN A 15 16.87 -19.96 -16.11
C GLN A 15 17.39 -20.10 -17.55
N ILE A 16 18.72 -20.21 -17.73
CA ILE A 16 19.34 -20.31 -19.05
C ILE A 16 19.62 -21.78 -19.34
N VAL A 17 19.12 -22.22 -20.48
CA VAL A 17 19.43 -23.54 -21.05
C VAL A 17 20.17 -23.33 -22.37
N LEU A 18 21.38 -23.84 -22.48
CA LEU A 18 22.13 -23.81 -23.72
C LEU A 18 21.82 -25.06 -24.52
N HIS A 19 21.69 -24.90 -25.82
CA HIS A 19 21.44 -25.97 -26.77
C HIS A 19 22.71 -26.21 -27.59
N GLY A 20 23.07 -27.45 -27.71
CA GLY A 20 24.24 -27.87 -28.52
C GLY A 20 24.00 -29.19 -29.22
N THR A 21 24.95 -29.60 -30.02
CA THR A 21 24.99 -30.94 -30.64
C THR A 21 26.22 -31.68 -30.16
N ARG A 22 26.10 -32.99 -29.98
CA ARG A 22 27.19 -33.88 -29.67
C ARG A 22 27.16 -35.05 -30.61
N THR A 23 28.28 -35.36 -31.23
CA THR A 23 28.46 -36.55 -32.04
C THR A 23 28.67 -37.77 -31.13
N ILE A 24 27.84 -38.79 -31.30
CA ILE A 24 27.96 -40.09 -30.64
C ILE A 24 28.15 -41.18 -31.72
N LYS A 25 28.85 -42.26 -31.40
CA LYS A 25 28.86 -43.47 -32.24
C LYS A 25 27.75 -44.38 -31.83
N ASP A 26 26.98 -44.84 -32.82
CA ASP A 26 25.95 -45.86 -32.62
C ASP A 26 26.56 -47.26 -32.41
N LYS A 27 25.72 -48.26 -32.25
CA LYS A 27 26.15 -49.66 -32.04
C LYS A 27 26.92 -50.25 -33.23
N ASP A 28 26.75 -49.65 -34.40
CA ASP A 28 27.40 -50.06 -35.66
C ASP A 28 28.64 -49.19 -35.98
N GLY A 29 29.06 -48.34 -35.04
CA GLY A 29 30.21 -47.46 -35.16
C GLY A 29 30.00 -46.22 -36.05
N LYS A 30 28.76 -45.96 -36.50
CA LYS A 30 28.42 -44.79 -37.31
C LYS A 30 28.24 -43.55 -36.41
N GLU A 31 28.77 -42.45 -36.88
CA GLU A 31 28.62 -41.16 -36.19
C GLU A 31 27.21 -40.60 -36.37
N LYS A 32 26.58 -40.21 -35.24
CA LYS A 32 25.27 -39.58 -35.21
C LYS A 32 25.32 -38.33 -34.33
N GLU A 33 24.80 -37.24 -34.85
CA GLU A 33 24.59 -36.02 -34.06
C GLU A 33 23.36 -36.14 -33.15
N VAL A 34 23.55 -35.82 -31.88
CA VAL A 34 22.47 -35.81 -30.90
C VAL A 34 22.39 -34.41 -30.28
N LYS A 35 21.19 -33.85 -30.27
CA LYS A 35 20.93 -32.58 -29.57
C LYS A 35 21.16 -32.74 -28.08
N THR A 36 21.86 -31.81 -27.48
CA THR A 36 22.13 -31.78 -26.04
C THR A 36 21.60 -30.48 -25.44
N GLN A 37 21.23 -30.54 -24.17
CA GLN A 37 20.84 -29.37 -23.38
C GLN A 37 21.73 -29.28 -22.16
N ILE A 38 22.27 -28.09 -21.90
CA ILE A 38 23.07 -27.81 -20.71
C ILE A 38 22.20 -26.93 -19.81
N ILE A 39 21.72 -27.51 -18.73
CA ILE A 39 20.96 -26.84 -17.70
C ILE A 39 21.95 -26.28 -16.68
N ASN A 40 21.71 -25.04 -16.23
CA ASN A 40 22.59 -24.33 -15.31
C ASN A 40 24.04 -24.25 -15.78
N PRO A 41 24.28 -23.71 -16.99
CA PRO A 41 25.61 -23.71 -17.64
C PRO A 41 26.64 -22.95 -16.79
N LYS A 42 27.93 -23.30 -16.93
CA LYS A 42 29.01 -22.52 -16.32
C LYS A 42 29.09 -21.13 -16.94
N GLU A 43 29.66 -20.18 -16.22
CA GLU A 43 29.75 -18.77 -16.65
C GLU A 43 30.52 -18.65 -17.99
N GLU A 44 31.63 -19.38 -18.13
CA GLU A 44 32.41 -19.43 -19.37
C GLU A 44 31.58 -19.88 -20.59
N MET A 45 30.65 -20.81 -20.38
CA MET A 45 29.75 -21.30 -21.43
C MET A 45 28.68 -20.28 -21.80
N LEU A 46 28.19 -19.50 -20.81
CA LEU A 46 27.28 -18.38 -21.04
C LEU A 46 27.94 -17.29 -21.87
N LEU A 47 29.15 -16.90 -21.50
CA LEU A 47 29.93 -15.89 -22.23
C LEU A 47 30.24 -16.34 -23.67
N ALA A 48 30.62 -17.63 -23.86
CA ALA A 48 30.84 -18.19 -25.18
C ALA A 48 29.58 -18.24 -26.06
N ASP A 49 28.39 -18.39 -25.44
CA ASP A 49 27.11 -18.34 -26.16
C ASP A 49 26.59 -16.89 -26.37
N GLY A 50 27.34 -15.87 -25.94
CA GLY A 50 26.99 -14.47 -26.14
C GLY A 50 26.14 -13.88 -25.04
N TRP A 51 25.97 -14.57 -23.91
CA TRP A 51 25.37 -13.95 -22.70
C TRP A 51 26.40 -13.06 -22.01
N VAL A 52 25.99 -11.86 -21.61
CA VAL A 52 26.86 -10.93 -20.89
C VAL A 52 26.28 -10.73 -19.48
N GLU A 53 27.13 -10.55 -18.49
CA GLU A 53 26.67 -10.23 -17.13
C GLU A 53 25.89 -8.92 -17.16
N TYR A 54 24.65 -8.97 -16.65
CA TYR A 54 23.77 -7.81 -16.55
C TYR A 54 23.96 -7.15 -15.19
N VAL A 55 24.55 -5.98 -15.21
CA VAL A 55 24.60 -5.10 -14.04
C VAL A 55 23.34 -4.23 -14.05
N THR A 56 22.51 -4.37 -13.02
CA THR A 56 21.35 -3.48 -12.89
C THR A 56 21.84 -2.04 -12.78
N PRO A 57 21.39 -1.13 -13.64
CA PRO A 57 21.77 0.27 -13.53
C PRO A 57 21.45 0.80 -12.12
N GLU A 58 22.29 1.65 -11.61
CA GLU A 58 21.95 2.39 -10.41
C GLU A 58 20.74 3.29 -10.70
N PRO A 59 19.79 3.41 -9.73
CA PRO A 59 18.62 4.25 -9.94
C PRO A 59 19.06 5.71 -10.14
N THR A 60 18.41 6.39 -11.05
CA THR A 60 18.62 7.82 -11.29
C THR A 60 18.13 8.64 -10.09
N GLU A 61 18.60 9.86 -9.96
CA GLU A 61 18.15 10.79 -8.93
C GLU A 61 16.62 11.01 -8.98
N GLU A 62 16.06 11.10 -10.19
CA GLU A 62 14.62 11.21 -10.42
C GLU A 62 13.86 9.96 -9.95
N GLU A 63 14.40 8.76 -10.19
CA GLU A 63 13.81 7.50 -9.72
C GLU A 63 13.84 7.42 -8.18
N LEU A 64 14.94 7.86 -7.57
CA LEU A 64 15.07 7.93 -6.10
C LEU A 64 14.08 8.92 -5.50
N LEU A 65 13.97 10.12 -6.07
CA LEU A 65 13.00 11.14 -5.65
C LEU A 65 11.56 10.64 -5.77
N SER A 66 11.21 10.05 -6.91
CA SER A 66 9.89 9.46 -7.15
C SER A 66 9.57 8.34 -6.15
N ARG A 67 10.57 7.52 -5.79
CA ARG A 67 10.42 6.47 -4.78
C ARG A 67 10.21 7.04 -3.39
N ALA A 68 10.96 8.08 -3.01
CA ALA A 68 10.80 8.77 -1.73
C ALA A 68 9.38 9.35 -1.59
N LYS A 69 8.88 10.06 -2.61
CA LYS A 69 7.49 10.58 -2.64
C LYS A 69 6.46 9.47 -2.46
N ARG A 70 6.54 8.41 -3.24
CA ARG A 70 5.59 7.27 -3.11
C ARG A 70 5.60 6.62 -1.72
N ASN A 71 6.77 6.52 -1.10
CA ASN A 71 6.88 5.98 0.24
C ASN A 71 6.21 6.90 1.26
N LYS A 72 6.50 8.21 1.20
CA LYS A 72 5.90 9.21 2.10
C LYS A 72 4.38 9.31 1.92
N VAL A 73 3.88 9.25 0.69
CA VAL A 73 2.43 9.18 0.41
C VAL A 73 1.79 7.98 1.10
N ARG A 74 2.41 6.80 1.03
CA ARG A 74 1.90 5.60 1.74
C ARG A 74 1.90 5.75 3.26
N GLU A 75 2.91 6.43 3.82
CA GLU A 75 2.95 6.72 5.26
C GLU A 75 1.78 7.64 5.67
N ILE A 76 1.50 8.69 4.88
CA ILE A 76 0.39 9.60 5.11
C ILE A 76 -0.96 8.87 5.02
N GLU A 77 -1.18 8.08 3.97
CA GLU A 77 -2.41 7.29 3.79
C GLU A 77 -2.61 6.26 4.91
N ALA A 78 -1.53 5.62 5.36
CA ALA A 78 -1.58 4.69 6.48
C ALA A 78 -1.91 5.39 7.80
N TYR A 79 -1.40 6.60 8.01
CA TYR A 79 -1.70 7.41 9.19
C TYR A 79 -3.16 7.89 9.18
N ASP A 80 -3.66 8.36 8.05
CA ASP A 80 -5.06 8.79 7.86
C ASP A 80 -6.06 7.69 8.24
N THR A 81 -5.74 6.43 7.91
CA THR A 81 -6.58 5.27 8.23
C THR A 81 -6.36 4.67 9.63
N SER A 82 -5.37 5.17 10.37
CA SER A 82 -5.02 4.66 11.70
C SER A 82 -5.95 5.18 12.79
N SER A 83 -5.88 4.58 13.97
CA SER A 83 -6.55 5.07 15.18
C SER A 83 -5.99 6.41 15.69
N GLU A 84 -4.85 6.86 15.17
CA GLU A 84 -4.32 8.19 15.46
C GLU A 84 -5.19 9.29 14.87
N VAL A 85 -5.87 9.03 13.75
CA VAL A 85 -6.80 9.93 13.08
C VAL A 85 -8.23 9.48 13.30
N ASN A 86 -8.53 8.21 13.02
CA ASN A 86 -9.87 7.63 13.07
C ASN A 86 -10.21 7.18 14.50
N CYS A 87 -10.45 8.13 15.39
CA CYS A 87 -10.81 7.87 16.78
C CYS A 87 -11.57 9.05 17.40
N PHE A 88 -12.57 8.74 18.19
CA PHE A 88 -13.20 9.63 19.16
C PHE A 88 -13.41 8.86 20.47
N TYR A 89 -13.73 9.55 21.54
CA TYR A 89 -14.01 8.92 22.82
C TYR A 89 -15.49 9.04 23.19
N MET A 90 -16.08 7.94 23.62
CA MET A 90 -17.42 7.88 24.22
C MET A 90 -17.27 7.39 25.65
N GLN A 91 -17.53 8.24 26.62
CA GLN A 91 -17.35 7.93 28.05
C GLN A 91 -15.94 7.36 28.34
N GLY A 92 -14.91 7.94 27.71
CA GLY A 92 -13.51 7.53 27.84
C GLY A 92 -13.13 6.27 27.05
N GLN A 93 -14.02 5.64 26.31
CA GLN A 93 -13.73 4.48 25.47
C GLN A 93 -13.43 4.92 24.03
N PRO A 94 -12.30 4.47 23.44
CA PRO A 94 -11.98 4.82 22.05
C PRO A 94 -12.91 4.09 21.09
N MET A 95 -13.47 4.84 20.15
CA MET A 95 -14.43 4.36 19.15
C MET A 95 -14.14 4.99 17.78
N TRP A 96 -14.60 4.32 16.74
CA TRP A 96 -14.70 4.90 15.40
C TRP A 96 -15.94 4.35 14.69
N LEU A 97 -16.64 5.23 14.02
CA LEU A 97 -17.76 4.91 13.15
C LEU A 97 -17.39 5.34 11.73
N ASP A 98 -17.29 4.40 10.81
CA ASP A 98 -17.07 4.71 9.41
C ASP A 98 -18.21 5.53 8.79
N LYS A 99 -17.97 6.11 7.61
CA LYS A 99 -18.93 7.00 6.95
C LYS A 99 -20.28 6.32 6.68
N SER A 100 -20.27 5.05 6.29
CA SER A 100 -21.50 4.30 5.99
C SER A 100 -22.32 4.04 7.26
N THR A 101 -21.63 3.69 8.34
CA THR A 101 -22.23 3.50 9.66
C THR A 101 -22.82 4.81 10.18
N ARG A 102 -22.11 5.92 10.11
CA ARG A 102 -22.64 7.25 10.52
C ARG A 102 -23.90 7.63 9.74
N ALA A 103 -23.87 7.46 8.41
CA ALA A 103 -25.01 7.75 7.56
C ALA A 103 -26.22 6.86 7.89
N GLY A 104 -26.01 5.56 8.09
CA GLY A 104 -27.07 4.62 8.47
C GLY A 104 -27.67 4.92 9.85
N LEU A 105 -26.84 5.27 10.83
CA LEU A 105 -27.29 5.68 12.17
C LEU A 105 -28.09 6.99 12.11
N MET A 106 -27.64 7.97 11.35
CA MET A 106 -28.36 9.23 11.18
C MET A 106 -29.78 9.00 10.65
N LEU A 107 -29.89 8.18 9.59
CA LEU A 107 -31.19 7.83 9.01
C LEU A 107 -32.10 7.10 10.02
N ARG A 108 -31.54 6.16 10.79
CA ARG A 108 -32.27 5.44 11.83
C ARG A 108 -32.74 6.38 12.91
N PHE A 109 -31.91 7.28 13.42
CA PHE A 109 -32.30 8.23 14.49
C PHE A 109 -33.37 9.20 14.01
N GLN A 110 -33.29 9.68 12.77
CA GLN A 110 -34.36 10.50 12.17
C GLN A 110 -35.71 9.75 12.10
N ALA A 111 -35.66 8.47 11.70
CA ALA A 111 -36.86 7.64 11.65
C ALA A 111 -37.45 7.41 13.07
N GLU A 112 -36.62 7.08 14.06
CA GLU A 112 -37.05 6.90 15.44
C GLU A 112 -37.63 8.18 16.03
N GLN A 113 -37.03 9.34 15.74
CA GLN A 113 -37.56 10.65 16.16
C GLN A 113 -38.93 10.96 15.52
N SER A 114 -39.09 10.67 14.22
CA SER A 114 -40.36 10.86 13.52
C SER A 114 -41.48 9.95 14.06
N MET A 115 -41.15 8.85 14.71
CA MET A 115 -42.04 7.93 15.39
C MET A 115 -42.34 8.38 16.86
N GLY A 116 -41.83 9.54 17.28
CA GLY A 116 -42.04 10.09 18.63
C GLY A 116 -41.13 9.51 19.69
N LYS A 117 -40.08 8.77 19.35
CA LYS A 117 -39.10 8.33 20.32
C LYS A 117 -38.17 9.48 20.71
N THR A 118 -37.73 9.49 21.96
CA THR A 118 -36.79 10.47 22.52
C THR A 118 -35.41 9.89 22.77
N GLU A 119 -35.35 8.55 22.88
CA GLU A 119 -34.09 7.81 23.15
C GLU A 119 -33.87 6.77 22.08
N THR A 120 -32.58 6.48 21.88
CA THR A 120 -32.08 5.44 20.97
C THR A 120 -30.97 4.64 21.65
N THR A 121 -30.61 3.52 21.05
CA THR A 121 -29.47 2.69 21.49
C THR A 121 -28.39 2.62 20.43
N LEU A 122 -27.15 2.72 20.86
CA LEU A 122 -25.95 2.49 20.03
C LEU A 122 -25.19 1.32 20.62
N TRP A 123 -24.93 0.29 19.80
CA TRP A 123 -24.07 -0.83 20.17
C TRP A 123 -22.68 -0.64 19.55
N TYR A 124 -21.64 -0.78 20.38
CA TYR A 124 -20.27 -0.80 19.92
C TYR A 124 -19.55 -2.00 20.56
N GLY A 125 -19.21 -2.98 19.75
CA GLY A 125 -18.79 -4.29 20.26
C GLY A 125 -19.89 -4.92 21.11
N SER A 126 -19.60 -5.22 22.37
CA SER A 126 -20.56 -5.78 23.34
C SER A 126 -21.19 -4.74 24.28
N VAL A 127 -20.87 -3.45 24.10
CA VAL A 127 -21.36 -2.37 24.97
C VAL A 127 -22.53 -1.67 24.31
N MET A 128 -23.61 -1.48 25.10
CA MET A 128 -24.80 -0.74 24.70
C MET A 128 -24.79 0.64 25.35
N TYR A 129 -24.95 1.66 24.54
CA TYR A 129 -25.14 3.04 25.00
C TYR A 129 -26.59 3.46 24.76
N THR A 130 -27.26 4.03 25.77
CA THR A 130 -28.54 4.66 25.61
C THR A 130 -28.37 6.17 25.54
N LEU A 131 -28.86 6.78 24.50
CA LEU A 131 -28.64 8.20 24.18
C LEU A 131 -29.95 8.89 23.86
N LEU A 132 -30.06 10.16 24.21
CA LEU A 132 -31.09 11.01 23.64
C LEU A 132 -30.87 11.15 22.13
N ILE A 133 -31.93 11.03 21.35
CA ILE A 133 -31.84 11.06 19.87
C ILE A 133 -31.19 12.36 19.39
N ASP A 134 -31.57 13.50 19.94
CA ASP A 134 -31.00 14.80 19.57
C ASP A 134 -29.49 14.84 19.85
N SER A 135 -29.02 14.30 20.99
CA SER A 135 -27.61 14.23 21.35
C SER A 135 -26.85 13.25 20.43
N ALA A 136 -27.46 12.12 20.11
CA ALA A 136 -26.87 11.13 19.19
C ALA A 136 -26.74 11.70 17.78
N MET A 137 -27.72 12.44 17.28
CA MET A 137 -27.63 13.12 15.98
C MET A 137 -26.57 14.23 15.99
N ALA A 138 -26.50 15.03 17.05
CA ALA A 138 -25.45 16.06 17.20
C ALA A 138 -24.05 15.44 17.22
N MET A 139 -23.87 14.33 17.93
CA MET A 139 -22.62 13.55 17.92
C MET A 139 -22.24 13.11 16.51
N LEU A 140 -23.17 12.52 15.74
CA LEU A 140 -22.90 12.08 14.37
C LEU A 140 -22.53 13.25 13.45
N MET A 141 -23.18 14.41 13.59
CA MET A 141 -22.82 15.62 12.83
C MET A 141 -21.42 16.12 13.20
N ALA A 142 -21.08 16.15 14.48
CA ALA A 142 -19.74 16.53 14.92
C ALA A 142 -18.66 15.56 14.36
N LEU A 143 -18.93 14.26 14.37
CA LEU A 143 -18.05 13.26 13.78
C LEU A 143 -17.87 13.43 12.26
N GLU A 144 -18.90 13.81 11.53
CA GLU A 144 -18.79 14.06 10.09
C GLU A 144 -17.94 15.29 9.80
N VAL A 145 -18.08 16.37 10.59
CA VAL A 145 -17.22 17.56 10.48
C VAL A 145 -15.77 17.21 10.83
N TYR A 146 -15.54 16.47 11.91
CA TYR A 146 -14.22 15.98 12.29
C TYR A 146 -13.56 15.16 11.17
N ALA A 147 -14.28 14.18 10.63
CA ALA A 147 -13.78 13.34 9.56
C ALA A 147 -13.45 14.13 8.27
N SER A 148 -14.26 15.15 7.95
CA SER A 148 -14.00 16.04 6.83
C SER A 148 -12.73 16.87 7.05
N GLN A 149 -12.53 17.40 8.24
CA GLN A 149 -11.31 18.16 8.58
C GLN A 149 -10.04 17.27 8.54
N CYS A 150 -10.13 16.02 9.00
CA CYS A 150 -9.04 15.07 8.89
C CYS A 150 -8.70 14.79 7.42
N TYR A 151 -9.71 14.53 6.59
CA TYR A 151 -9.54 14.32 5.17
C TYR A 151 -8.87 15.51 4.48
N ASP A 152 -9.35 16.73 4.72
CA ASP A 152 -8.79 17.96 4.14
C ASP A 152 -7.31 18.14 4.54
N ASN A 153 -6.97 17.85 5.80
CA ASN A 153 -5.60 17.88 6.27
C ASN A 153 -4.71 16.86 5.57
N THR A 154 -5.20 15.63 5.42
CA THR A 154 -4.51 14.56 4.67
C THR A 154 -4.26 14.99 3.22
N GLN A 155 -5.27 15.52 2.53
CA GLN A 155 -5.10 16.01 1.14
C GLN A 155 -4.08 17.12 1.03
N ARG A 156 -4.02 18.02 2.00
CA ARG A 156 -3.00 19.07 2.07
C ARG A 156 -1.60 18.46 2.19
N HIS A 157 -1.39 17.52 3.10
CA HIS A 157 -0.10 16.84 3.26
C HIS A 157 0.33 16.09 1.98
N LEU A 158 -0.60 15.41 1.32
CA LEU A 158 -0.33 14.75 0.04
C LEU A 158 0.10 15.75 -1.05
N ALA A 159 -0.56 16.89 -1.13
CA ALA A 159 -0.21 17.94 -2.10
C ALA A 159 1.17 18.55 -1.78
N GLU A 160 1.46 18.86 -0.52
CA GLU A 160 2.74 19.42 -0.07
C GLU A 160 3.89 18.46 -0.35
N VAL A 161 3.79 17.18 0.01
CA VAL A 161 4.82 16.16 -0.27
C VAL A 161 5.08 16.00 -1.77
N ASN A 162 4.03 16.03 -2.59
CA ASN A 162 4.20 15.94 -4.04
C ASN A 162 4.91 17.17 -4.64
N ALA A 163 4.82 18.33 -4.00
CA ALA A 163 5.50 19.55 -4.40
C ALA A 163 6.97 19.62 -3.98
N LEU A 164 7.42 18.79 -3.03
CA LEU A 164 8.82 18.77 -2.59
C LEU A 164 9.75 18.28 -3.71
N GLU A 165 10.93 18.90 -3.80
CA GLU A 165 11.88 18.65 -4.89
C GLU A 165 13.13 17.89 -4.44
N THR A 166 13.31 17.67 -3.13
CA THR A 166 14.49 16.96 -2.60
C THR A 166 14.09 15.79 -1.71
N ILE A 167 14.89 14.74 -1.73
CA ILE A 167 14.70 13.54 -0.89
C ILE A 167 14.74 13.91 0.59
N GLU A 168 15.70 14.76 0.98
CA GLU A 168 15.87 15.20 2.36
C GLU A 168 14.62 15.92 2.89
N ALA A 169 14.04 16.83 2.10
CA ALA A 169 12.80 17.52 2.45
C ALA A 169 11.62 16.53 2.61
N ILE A 170 11.52 15.54 1.73
CA ILE A 170 10.48 14.51 1.80
C ILE A 170 10.64 13.63 3.04
N GLU A 171 11.85 13.18 3.34
CA GLU A 171 12.13 12.31 4.49
C GLU A 171 11.86 13.03 5.81
N SER A 172 12.24 14.30 5.92
CA SER A 172 12.02 15.14 7.12
C SER A 172 10.61 15.69 7.25
N TYR A 173 9.73 15.52 6.24
CA TYR A 173 8.38 16.05 6.26
C TYR A 173 7.53 15.39 7.36
N ASP A 174 7.01 16.23 8.28
CA ASP A 174 6.10 15.78 9.36
C ASP A 174 4.64 15.97 8.95
N TYR A 175 4.00 14.86 8.64
CA TYR A 175 2.58 14.79 8.25
C TYR A 175 1.61 14.58 9.43
N ARG A 176 2.11 14.50 10.67
CA ARG A 176 1.26 14.21 11.85
C ARG A 176 0.61 15.46 12.43
N VAL A 177 0.96 16.62 11.92
CA VAL A 177 0.48 17.92 12.41
C VAL A 177 -0.79 18.38 11.71
N GLY A 178 -1.54 19.28 12.36
CA GLY A 178 -2.70 19.96 11.77
C GLY A 178 -4.00 19.16 11.76
N TYR A 179 -4.02 17.93 12.28
CA TYR A 179 -5.26 17.20 12.52
C TYR A 179 -6.05 17.81 13.69
N PRO A 180 -7.37 17.78 13.65
CA PRO A 180 -8.21 18.29 14.74
C PRO A 180 -8.04 17.46 16.01
N GLU A 181 -8.30 18.07 17.16
CA GLU A 181 -8.36 17.35 18.43
C GLU A 181 -9.48 16.30 18.41
N LYS A 182 -9.20 15.14 19.03
CA LYS A 182 -10.20 14.06 19.10
C LYS A 182 -11.41 14.49 19.90
N LEU A 183 -12.58 14.13 19.39
CA LEU A 183 -13.84 14.44 20.06
C LEU A 183 -14.07 13.54 21.28
N GLU A 184 -14.70 14.10 22.32
CA GLU A 184 -15.17 13.38 23.51
C GLU A 184 -16.66 13.60 23.69
N PHE A 185 -17.40 12.52 24.02
CA PHE A 185 -18.85 12.51 24.25
C PHE A 185 -19.21 11.75 25.53
#